data_63e299ab553a80306c6fce956e144294
#
_entry.id   63e299ab553a80306c6fce956e144294
#
_cell.length_a   1.000
_cell.length_b   1.000
_cell.length_c   1.000
_cell.angle_alpha   90.00
_cell.angle_beta   90.00
_cell.angle_gamma   90.00
#
_symmetry.space_group_name_H-M   'P 1'
#
loop_
_entity.id
_entity.type
_entity.pdbx_description
1 polymer ?
#
loop_
_entity_poly.entity_id
_entity_poly.type
_entity_poly.pdbx_seq_one_letter_code
_entity_poly.pdbx_strand_id
1 'polypeptide(L)'
;MRFLKIAVISVLLSSQCAFAQKVGSVDTAFKLIGPDHKIVVEAYDDPKVKGVTCYVSRAKTGGIKGGLGLAEDKAEASISCRQVGAISFVKPLKQQEEVFHQSLSILFKKLRIVRMVDAERNTLIYLTYSDKLIEGSPQNSVTAVPVEAGLPIPLK
;
A
#
# COMPACT_ATOMS: atom_id res chain seq x y z
N MET A 1 -22.62 29.65 45.29
CA MET A 1 -22.55 29.58 43.84
C MET A 1 -21.31 28.74 43.47
N ARG A 2 -21.51 27.46 43.12
CA ARG A 2 -20.41 26.54 42.71
C ARG A 2 -20.38 26.50 41.19
N PHE A 3 -19.33 27.04 40.58
CA PHE A 3 -19.11 26.96 39.13
C PHE A 3 -18.55 25.58 38.75
N LEU A 4 -19.37 24.79 38.10
CA LEU A 4 -19.00 23.48 37.52
C LEU A 4 -18.19 23.74 36.23
N LYS A 5 -16.89 23.50 36.28
CA LYS A 5 -16.03 23.56 35.09
C LYS A 5 -16.20 22.27 34.28
N ILE A 6 -16.91 22.34 33.16
CA ILE A 6 -17.02 21.26 32.19
C ILE A 6 -15.76 21.29 31.35
N ALA A 7 -14.89 20.28 31.53
CA ALA A 7 -13.74 20.04 30.67
C ALA A 7 -14.21 19.30 29.42
N VAL A 8 -14.21 19.98 28.29
CA VAL A 8 -14.47 19.34 26.96
C VAL A 8 -13.18 18.68 26.54
N ILE A 9 -13.15 17.33 26.63
CA ILE A 9 -12.06 16.51 26.08
C ILE A 9 -12.35 16.33 24.60
N SER A 10 -11.65 17.09 23.75
CA SER A 10 -11.63 16.89 22.30
C SER A 10 -10.81 15.64 21.98
N VAL A 11 -11.49 14.53 21.70
CA VAL A 11 -10.87 13.33 21.16
C VAL A 11 -10.57 13.59 19.68
N LEU A 12 -9.31 13.93 19.37
CA LEU A 12 -8.80 13.98 18.01
C LEU A 12 -8.75 12.53 17.46
N LEU A 13 -9.74 12.14 16.67
CA LEU A 13 -9.67 10.95 15.82
C LEU A 13 -8.60 11.22 14.75
N SER A 14 -7.37 10.77 15.00
CA SER A 14 -6.34 10.72 13.98
C SER A 14 -6.72 9.62 12.96
N SER A 15 -7.26 10.04 11.82
CA SER A 15 -7.43 9.19 10.66
C SER A 15 -6.04 8.82 10.15
N GLN A 16 -5.57 7.59 10.43
CA GLN A 16 -4.31 7.10 9.90
C GLN A 16 -4.54 6.79 8.41
N CYS A 17 -4.19 7.76 7.55
CA CYS A 17 -3.98 7.47 6.14
C CYS A 17 -2.74 6.57 6.03
N ALA A 18 -2.86 5.42 5.39
CA ALA A 18 -1.72 4.61 5.02
C ALA A 18 -0.90 5.38 3.97
N PHE A 19 0.25 5.91 4.37
CA PHE A 19 1.18 6.58 3.47
C PHE A 19 2.25 5.60 3.02
N ALA A 20 2.60 5.67 1.72
CA ALA A 20 3.78 5.03 1.20
C ALA A 20 5.03 5.64 1.84
N GLN A 21 5.86 4.82 2.48
CA GLN A 21 7.17 5.23 2.95
C GLN A 21 8.24 4.74 1.98
N LYS A 22 9.00 5.65 1.38
CA LYS A 22 10.13 5.27 0.53
C LYS A 22 11.19 4.57 1.39
N VAL A 23 11.51 3.32 1.04
CA VAL A 23 12.60 2.53 1.65
C VAL A 23 13.92 2.82 0.94
N GLY A 24 13.90 2.84 -0.40
CA GLY A 24 15.10 3.08 -1.19
C GLY A 24 14.81 3.12 -2.69
N SER A 25 15.87 3.37 -3.46
CA SER A 25 15.83 3.31 -4.92
C SER A 25 17.19 2.96 -5.48
N VAL A 26 17.20 2.32 -6.66
CA VAL A 26 18.38 2.00 -7.45
C VAL A 26 18.23 2.62 -8.83
N ASP A 27 19.21 3.41 -9.25
CA ASP A 27 19.22 3.95 -10.61
C ASP A 27 19.58 2.85 -11.61
N THR A 28 18.85 2.80 -12.72
CA THR A 28 18.95 1.70 -13.71
C THR A 28 19.45 2.15 -15.07
N ALA A 29 19.26 3.42 -15.42
CA ALA A 29 19.76 3.98 -16.67
C ALA A 29 19.98 5.49 -16.53
N PHE A 30 21.19 5.91 -16.88
CA PHE A 30 21.59 7.32 -16.88
C PHE A 30 20.79 8.13 -17.91
N LYS A 31 20.40 9.34 -17.52
CA LYS A 31 19.80 10.36 -18.40
C LYS A 31 20.63 11.63 -18.40
N LEU A 32 20.98 12.12 -19.59
CA LEU A 32 21.78 13.33 -19.74
C LEU A 32 21.05 14.57 -19.18
N ILE A 33 19.73 14.59 -19.23
CA ILE A 33 18.90 15.69 -18.74
C ILE A 33 17.73 15.11 -17.92
N GLY A 34 17.56 15.60 -16.70
CA GLY A 34 16.54 15.14 -15.74
C GLY A 34 17.01 13.96 -14.88
N PRO A 35 16.15 13.46 -13.98
CA PRO A 35 16.49 12.34 -13.11
C PRO A 35 16.66 11.04 -13.90
N ASP A 36 17.51 10.13 -13.41
CA ASP A 36 17.71 8.81 -13.98
C ASP A 36 16.48 7.90 -13.88
N HIS A 37 16.38 6.90 -14.76
CA HIS A 37 15.46 5.78 -14.56
C HIS A 37 15.88 5.03 -13.32
N LYS A 38 14.90 4.58 -12.51
CA LYS A 38 15.18 3.90 -11.26
C LYS A 38 14.12 2.85 -10.93
N ILE A 39 14.50 1.91 -10.09
CA ILE A 39 13.55 1.08 -9.35
C ILE A 39 13.42 1.69 -7.97
N VAL A 40 12.21 1.92 -7.51
CA VAL A 40 11.90 2.38 -6.15
C VAL A 40 11.28 1.24 -5.36
N VAL A 41 11.60 1.20 -4.06
CA VAL A 41 10.96 0.31 -3.09
C VAL A 41 10.26 1.18 -2.07
N GLU A 42 8.97 0.91 -1.87
CA GLU A 42 8.09 1.62 -0.96
C GLU A 42 7.45 0.62 0.01
N ALA A 43 7.30 1.02 1.27
CA ALA A 43 6.64 0.24 2.31
C ALA A 43 5.24 0.81 2.58
N TYR A 44 4.28 -0.09 2.80
CA TYR A 44 2.89 0.22 3.10
C TYR A 44 2.45 -0.63 4.29
N ASP A 45 2.07 0.01 5.38
CA ASP A 45 1.49 -0.67 6.53
C ASP A 45 -0.01 -0.86 6.32
N ASP A 46 -0.52 -2.04 6.67
CA ASP A 46 -1.97 -2.27 6.61
C ASP A 46 -2.68 -1.43 7.69
N PRO A 47 -3.62 -0.55 7.32
CA PRO A 47 -4.27 0.35 8.28
C PRO A 47 -5.17 -0.36 9.30
N LYS A 48 -5.50 -1.64 9.06
CA LYS A 48 -6.40 -2.43 9.93
C LYS A 48 -5.73 -3.64 10.56
N VAL A 49 -4.52 -4.00 10.10
CA VAL A 49 -3.75 -5.13 10.62
C VAL A 49 -2.38 -4.62 11.04
N LYS A 50 -2.21 -4.43 12.34
CA LYS A 50 -0.89 -4.08 12.88
C LYS A 50 0.09 -5.23 12.73
N GLY A 51 1.37 -4.90 12.60
CA GLY A 51 2.44 -5.90 12.48
C GLY A 51 2.59 -6.52 11.10
N VAL A 52 1.89 -5.99 10.07
CA VAL A 52 2.05 -6.38 8.68
C VAL A 52 2.44 -5.19 7.83
N THR A 53 3.54 -5.33 7.09
CA THR A 53 4.03 -4.34 6.12
C THR A 53 4.19 -4.99 4.75
N CYS A 54 3.74 -4.31 3.72
CA CYS A 54 3.90 -4.70 2.32
C CYS A 54 4.98 -3.84 1.68
N TYR A 55 5.99 -4.48 1.09
CA TYR A 55 7.03 -3.82 0.29
C TYR A 55 6.68 -3.96 -1.17
N VAL A 56 6.62 -2.85 -1.87
CA VAL A 56 6.31 -2.79 -3.31
C VAL A 56 7.51 -2.22 -4.05
N SER A 57 7.99 -2.95 -5.04
CA SER A 57 9.00 -2.47 -5.97
C SER A 57 8.37 -2.15 -7.33
N ARG A 58 8.76 -1.02 -7.91
CA ARG A 58 8.30 -0.59 -9.24
C ARG A 58 9.34 0.24 -9.97
N ALA A 59 9.33 0.17 -11.29
CA ALA A 59 10.13 1.04 -12.14
C ALA A 59 9.53 2.45 -12.16
N LYS A 60 10.40 3.45 -12.11
CA LYS A 60 10.07 4.87 -12.26
C LYS A 60 10.84 5.49 -13.40
N THR A 61 10.12 6.05 -14.35
CA THR A 61 10.71 6.70 -15.53
C THR A 61 11.35 8.02 -15.14
N GLY A 62 12.60 8.20 -15.56
CA GLY A 62 13.35 9.45 -15.40
C GLY A 62 13.23 10.38 -16.62
N GLY A 63 14.16 11.34 -16.72
CA GLY A 63 14.19 12.38 -17.74
C GLY A 63 13.22 13.53 -17.43
N ILE A 64 13.12 14.50 -18.35
CA ILE A 64 12.27 15.69 -18.18
C ILE A 64 10.80 15.27 -18.00
N LYS A 65 10.30 14.36 -18.83
CA LYS A 65 8.91 13.87 -18.75
C LYS A 65 8.63 13.16 -17.42
N GLY A 66 9.59 12.37 -16.91
CA GLY A 66 9.48 11.71 -15.60
C GLY A 66 9.51 12.70 -14.44
N GLY A 67 10.38 13.71 -14.50
CA GLY A 67 10.45 14.78 -13.49
C GLY A 67 9.19 15.63 -13.42
N LEU A 68 8.51 15.83 -14.54
CA LEU A 68 7.23 16.55 -14.62
C LEU A 68 6.01 15.66 -14.35
N GLY A 69 6.18 14.36 -14.07
CA GLY A 69 5.08 13.42 -13.89
C GLY A 69 4.30 13.10 -15.18
N LEU A 70 4.83 13.49 -16.35
CA LEU A 70 4.20 13.27 -17.65
C LEU A 70 4.62 11.94 -18.29
N ALA A 71 5.64 11.27 -17.72
CA ALA A 71 6.05 9.96 -18.21
C ALA A 71 5.08 8.89 -17.74
N GLU A 72 4.81 7.97 -18.63
CA GLU A 72 4.05 6.77 -18.31
C GLU A 72 4.98 5.75 -17.65
N ASP A 73 4.94 5.64 -16.31
CA ASP A 73 5.64 4.57 -15.61
C ASP A 73 5.07 3.21 -16.02
N LYS A 74 5.94 2.21 -16.18
CA LYS A 74 5.48 0.85 -16.44
C LYS A 74 4.56 0.41 -15.32
N ALA A 75 3.46 -0.24 -15.68
CA ALA A 75 2.43 -0.69 -14.74
C ALA A 75 2.85 -1.90 -13.89
N GLU A 76 4.08 -2.37 -14.07
CA GLU A 76 4.62 -3.53 -13.39
C GLU A 76 5.04 -3.15 -11.97
N ALA A 77 4.45 -3.85 -11.00
CA ALA A 77 4.83 -3.76 -9.60
C ALA A 77 4.90 -5.16 -9.01
N SER A 78 5.90 -5.39 -8.17
CA SER A 78 6.02 -6.62 -7.38
C SER A 78 5.72 -6.30 -5.92
N ILE A 79 5.03 -7.20 -5.22
CA ILE A 79 4.68 -7.04 -3.81
C ILE A 79 5.22 -8.19 -2.96
N SER A 80 5.70 -7.85 -1.77
CA SER A 80 6.06 -8.81 -0.74
C SER A 80 5.59 -8.28 0.61
N CYS A 81 4.55 -8.88 1.18
CA CYS A 81 4.09 -8.53 2.53
C CYS A 81 4.71 -9.48 3.56
N ARG A 82 5.05 -8.92 4.72
CA ARG A 82 5.71 -9.65 5.81
C ARG A 82 5.12 -9.25 7.15
N GLN A 83 5.11 -10.20 8.06
CA GLN A 83 4.96 -9.91 9.46
C GLN A 83 6.23 -9.21 9.96
N VAL A 84 6.10 -7.99 10.47
CA VAL A 84 7.19 -7.16 11.01
C VAL A 84 7.04 -6.93 12.51
N GLY A 85 5.97 -7.42 13.11
CA GLY A 85 5.66 -7.32 14.53
C GLY A 85 4.52 -8.25 14.91
N ALA A 86 4.06 -8.21 16.16
CA ALA A 86 2.90 -8.97 16.59
C ALA A 86 1.66 -8.54 15.80
N ILE A 87 0.97 -9.51 15.18
CA ILE A 87 -0.25 -9.24 14.42
C ILE A 87 -1.38 -8.93 15.40
N SER A 88 -2.10 -7.84 15.14
CA SER A 88 -3.35 -7.53 15.82
C SER A 88 -4.31 -6.81 14.87
N PHE A 89 -5.60 -7.00 15.08
CA PHE A 89 -6.66 -6.44 14.25
C PHE A 89 -7.30 -5.24 14.92
N VAL A 90 -7.32 -4.09 14.25
CA VAL A 90 -7.95 -2.86 14.77
C VAL A 90 -9.48 -3.01 14.83
N LYS A 91 -10.04 -3.74 13.88
CA LYS A 91 -11.47 -4.07 13.78
C LYS A 91 -11.68 -5.29 12.87
N PRO A 92 -12.87 -5.93 12.88
CA PRO A 92 -13.17 -7.01 11.95
C PRO A 92 -12.96 -6.60 10.50
N LEU A 93 -12.36 -7.51 9.73
CA LEU A 93 -11.98 -7.28 8.34
C LEU A 93 -13.15 -7.63 7.41
N LYS A 94 -13.19 -7.00 6.24
CA LYS A 94 -13.99 -7.48 5.11
C LYS A 94 -13.24 -8.63 4.44
N GLN A 95 -14.01 -9.54 3.83
CA GLN A 95 -13.45 -10.64 3.04
C GLN A 95 -12.49 -10.12 1.96
N GLN A 96 -12.80 -8.98 1.36
CA GLN A 96 -11.97 -8.27 0.40
C GLN A 96 -12.08 -6.77 0.60
N GLU A 97 -10.94 -6.07 0.60
CA GLU A 97 -10.90 -4.61 0.77
C GLU A 97 -9.65 -4.01 0.13
N GLU A 98 -9.82 -2.92 -0.61
CA GLU A 98 -8.70 -2.08 -1.01
C GLU A 98 -8.13 -1.39 0.24
N VAL A 99 -6.86 -1.64 0.53
CA VAL A 99 -6.17 -1.10 1.72
C VAL A 99 -5.27 0.07 1.38
N PHE A 100 -4.86 0.17 0.10
CA PHE A 100 -4.01 1.25 -0.37
C PHE A 100 -4.20 1.49 -1.88
N HIS A 101 -4.09 2.76 -2.29
CA HIS A 101 -3.93 3.15 -3.69
C HIS A 101 -3.01 4.34 -3.84
N GLN A 102 -2.30 4.43 -4.96
CA GLN A 102 -1.41 5.52 -5.32
C GLN A 102 -1.53 5.86 -6.80
N SER A 103 -1.62 7.14 -7.12
CA SER A 103 -1.52 7.60 -8.52
C SER A 103 -0.10 7.44 -9.03
N LEU A 104 0.08 6.73 -10.14
CA LEU A 104 1.37 6.52 -10.81
C LEU A 104 1.64 7.54 -11.92
N SER A 105 0.59 8.17 -12.44
CA SER A 105 0.69 9.23 -13.44
C SER A 105 -0.40 10.27 -13.24
N ILE A 106 -0.19 11.47 -13.79
CA ILE A 106 -1.18 12.56 -13.73
C ILE A 106 -2.47 12.16 -14.47
N LEU A 107 -2.38 11.29 -15.45
CA LEU A 107 -3.46 11.09 -16.37
C LEU A 107 -4.32 9.86 -16.07
N PHE A 108 -3.83 8.69 -15.60
CA PHE A 108 -4.76 7.53 -15.60
C PHE A 108 -4.31 6.24 -14.90
N LYS A 109 -3.10 6.13 -14.35
CA LYS A 109 -2.66 4.87 -13.73
C LYS A 109 -2.66 4.96 -12.21
N LYS A 110 -3.33 4.00 -11.57
CA LYS A 110 -3.32 3.85 -10.11
C LYS A 110 -2.77 2.47 -9.77
N LEU A 111 -1.80 2.45 -8.87
CA LEU A 111 -1.41 1.22 -8.18
C LEU A 111 -2.41 0.99 -7.06
N ARG A 112 -2.94 -0.23 -6.95
CA ARG A 112 -3.84 -0.64 -5.87
C ARG A 112 -3.27 -1.82 -5.13
N ILE A 113 -3.52 -1.87 -3.83
CA ILE A 113 -3.26 -3.03 -3.00
C ILE A 113 -4.60 -3.44 -2.38
N VAL A 114 -5.02 -4.66 -2.67
CA VAL A 114 -6.24 -5.27 -2.13
C VAL A 114 -5.85 -6.38 -1.18
N ARG A 115 -6.38 -6.32 0.05
CA ARG A 115 -6.31 -7.42 1.00
C ARG A 115 -7.53 -8.30 0.83
N MET A 116 -7.30 -9.61 0.82
CA MET A 116 -8.30 -10.68 0.88
C MET A 116 -8.00 -11.57 2.08
N VAL A 117 -8.99 -12.28 2.57
CA VAL A 117 -8.84 -13.20 3.70
C VAL A 117 -9.11 -14.62 3.23
N ASP A 118 -8.10 -15.49 3.35
CA ASP A 118 -8.28 -16.93 3.26
C ASP A 118 -8.59 -17.45 4.68
N ALA A 119 -9.88 -17.54 4.99
CA ALA A 119 -10.34 -17.94 6.31
C ALA A 119 -10.02 -19.41 6.64
N GLU A 120 -9.98 -20.30 5.64
CA GLU A 120 -9.65 -21.71 5.84
C GLU A 120 -8.20 -21.90 6.29
N ARG A 121 -7.30 -21.07 5.78
CA ARG A 121 -5.85 -21.14 6.09
C ARG A 121 -5.40 -20.07 7.07
N ASN A 122 -6.34 -19.30 7.63
CA ASN A 122 -6.05 -18.17 8.53
C ASN A 122 -4.96 -17.26 7.99
N THR A 123 -5.08 -16.84 6.71
CA THR A 123 -4.01 -16.17 5.96
C THR A 123 -4.54 -14.89 5.32
N LEU A 124 -3.76 -13.82 5.43
CA LEU A 124 -3.99 -12.55 4.73
C LEU A 124 -3.33 -12.62 3.35
N ILE A 125 -4.09 -12.36 2.31
CA ILE A 125 -3.61 -12.32 0.93
C ILE A 125 -3.60 -10.86 0.47
N TYR A 126 -2.49 -10.41 -0.09
CA TYR A 126 -2.35 -9.06 -0.65
C TYR A 126 -2.07 -9.16 -2.14
N LEU A 127 -2.93 -8.55 -2.92
CA LEU A 127 -2.82 -8.44 -4.37
C LEU A 127 -2.52 -6.99 -4.73
N THR A 128 -1.43 -6.76 -5.47
CA THR A 128 -1.18 -5.48 -6.13
C THR A 128 -1.48 -5.57 -7.61
N TYR A 129 -2.10 -4.55 -8.15
CA TYR A 129 -2.31 -4.39 -9.58
C TYR A 129 -2.40 -2.91 -9.94
N SER A 130 -2.23 -2.59 -11.22
CA SER A 130 -2.43 -1.23 -11.71
C SER A 130 -3.66 -1.16 -12.61
N ASP A 131 -4.48 -0.13 -12.43
CA ASP A 131 -5.57 0.14 -13.35
C ASP A 131 -5.02 0.42 -14.75
N LYS A 132 -5.56 -0.25 -15.76
CA LYS A 132 -5.27 0.00 -17.16
C LYS A 132 -6.54 0.49 -17.82
N LEU A 133 -6.49 1.70 -18.38
CA LEU A 133 -7.64 2.31 -19.03
C LEU A 133 -7.86 1.84 -20.49
N ILE A 134 -6.92 1.07 -21.03
CA ILE A 134 -6.92 0.61 -22.41
C ILE A 134 -6.76 -0.90 -22.41
N GLU A 135 -7.28 -1.59 -23.40
CA GLU A 135 -7.39 -3.04 -23.55
C GLU A 135 -6.22 -3.88 -22.98
N GLY A 136 -6.54 -5.02 -22.40
CA GLY A 136 -5.62 -6.04 -21.88
C GLY A 136 -5.73 -6.24 -20.36
N SER A 137 -5.15 -7.35 -19.88
CA SER A 137 -5.12 -7.66 -18.45
C SER A 137 -4.13 -6.79 -17.69
N PRO A 138 -4.48 -6.28 -16.50
CA PRO A 138 -3.56 -5.53 -15.67
C PRO A 138 -2.41 -6.43 -15.16
N GLN A 139 -1.20 -5.89 -15.15
CA GLN A 139 -0.07 -6.52 -14.45
C GLN A 139 -0.39 -6.61 -12.96
N ASN A 140 -0.12 -7.76 -12.37
CA ASN A 140 -0.44 -8.03 -10.98
C ASN A 140 0.63 -8.88 -10.30
N SER A 141 0.65 -8.83 -8.97
CA SER A 141 1.49 -9.66 -8.12
C SER A 141 0.77 -9.93 -6.81
N VAL A 142 0.96 -11.12 -6.25
CA VAL A 142 0.28 -11.57 -5.03
C VAL A 142 1.29 -12.06 -4.00
N THR A 143 0.97 -11.84 -2.73
CA THR A 143 1.74 -12.35 -1.58
C THR A 143 0.79 -12.76 -0.46
N ALA A 144 1.25 -13.61 0.43
CA ALA A 144 0.47 -14.13 1.55
C ALA A 144 1.22 -13.94 2.88
N VAL A 145 0.48 -13.60 3.93
CA VAL A 145 0.97 -13.50 5.30
C VAL A 145 0.13 -14.42 6.18
N PRO A 146 0.65 -15.59 6.58
CA PRO A 146 -0.05 -16.46 7.52
C PRO A 146 -0.19 -15.76 8.89
N VAL A 147 -1.33 -15.95 9.52
CA VAL A 147 -1.60 -15.51 10.90
C VAL A 147 -1.52 -16.72 11.82
N GLU A 148 -0.97 -16.53 13.01
CA GLU A 148 -0.84 -17.60 13.99
C GLU A 148 -2.17 -18.31 14.24
N ALA A 149 -2.14 -19.64 14.39
CA ALA A 149 -3.36 -20.46 14.59
C ALA A 149 -4.17 -20.04 15.82
N GLY A 150 -3.50 -19.53 16.86
CA GLY A 150 -4.15 -19.04 18.08
C GLY A 150 -4.82 -17.67 17.94
N LEU A 151 -4.68 -16.98 16.79
CA LEU A 151 -5.24 -15.67 16.52
C LEU A 151 -6.12 -15.74 15.26
N PRO A 152 -7.38 -16.17 15.32
CA PRO A 152 -8.25 -16.23 14.16
C PRO A 152 -8.51 -14.83 13.59
N ILE A 153 -8.51 -14.71 12.26
CA ILE A 153 -8.77 -13.44 11.57
C ILE A 153 -10.25 -13.08 11.76
N PRO A 154 -10.58 -11.95 12.42
CA PRO A 154 -11.97 -11.55 12.62
C PRO A 154 -12.57 -11.04 11.31
N LEU A 155 -13.61 -11.69 10.82
CA LEU A 155 -14.41 -11.28 9.66
C LEU A 155 -15.73 -10.62 10.07
N LYS A 156 -16.26 -9.74 9.19
CA LYS A 156 -17.59 -9.14 9.32
C LYS A 156 -18.38 -9.30 8.03
#